data_b0253f8ddb7a67db93123366f7a881f1
#
_entry.id   b0253f8ddb7a67db93123366f7a881f1
#
_cell.length_a   1.000
_cell.length_b   1.000
_cell.length_c   1.000
_cell.angle_alpha   90.00
_cell.angle_beta   90.00
_cell.angle_gamma   90.00
#
_symmetry.space_group_name_H-M   'P 1'
#
loop_
_entity.id
_entity.type
_entity.pdbx_description
1 polymer ?
#
loop_
_entity_poly.entity_id
_entity_poly.type
_entity_poly.pdbx_seq_one_letter_code
_entity_poly.pdbx_strand_id
1 'polypeptide(L)'
;VMTGLIYPLITSGLFILTSIAELVLVFVLSARVQTLQPSTATGIFFAYAVLNGLNLSSIFLAYDFGSLILAFLVGAVYFGVMAVYGNVTNRDLTGWGPKLMGGLVALIVCSLVGGLFSLFGFGFGIMDLVLCAVGLLIFMGLTAYDTQMLKYYYSYFGGDAAMLHKSSIIGALNLYLDFINIFLYILRMLGRRSND
;
A
#
# COMPACT_ATOMS: atom_id res chain seq x y z
N VAL A 1 23.53 12.16 10.70
CA VAL A 1 23.70 10.74 11.12
C VAL A 1 22.77 9.82 10.32
N MET A 2 21.50 10.18 10.05
CA MET A 2 20.58 9.34 9.26
C MET A 2 20.98 9.22 7.77
N THR A 3 21.47 10.27 7.14
CA THR A 3 21.94 10.27 5.75
C THR A 3 23.07 9.27 5.48
N GLY A 4 23.95 9.02 6.47
CA GLY A 4 25.09 8.11 6.30
C GLY A 4 24.77 6.63 6.19
N LEU A 5 23.59 6.19 6.67
CA LEU A 5 23.14 4.79 6.57
C LEU A 5 22.19 4.58 5.40
N ILE A 6 21.34 5.57 5.09
CA ILE A 6 20.31 5.45 4.05
C ILE A 6 20.90 5.63 2.65
N TYR A 7 21.87 6.56 2.49
CA TYR A 7 22.50 6.84 1.19
C TYR A 7 23.19 5.61 0.56
N PRO A 8 24.04 4.85 1.26
CA PRO A 8 24.63 3.62 0.72
C PRO A 8 23.58 2.51 0.47
N LEU A 9 22.47 2.50 1.21
CA LEU A 9 21.39 1.54 0.99
C LEU A 9 20.67 1.78 -0.35
N ILE A 10 20.42 3.03 -0.69
CA ILE A 10 19.72 3.43 -1.93
C ILE A 10 20.61 3.33 -3.15
N THR A 11 21.90 3.68 -3.01
CA THR A 11 22.87 3.64 -4.12
C THR A 11 23.47 2.26 -4.35
N SER A 12 23.33 1.35 -3.40
CA SER A 12 23.78 -0.04 -3.54
C SER A 12 22.70 -0.89 -4.21
N GLY A 13 23.10 -1.93 -4.93
CA GLY A 13 22.16 -2.94 -5.47
C GLY A 13 21.25 -3.59 -4.43
N LEU A 14 21.48 -3.34 -3.13
CA LEU A 14 20.66 -3.81 -2.01
C LEU A 14 19.22 -3.25 -2.07
N PHE A 15 19.03 -1.99 -2.52
CA PHE A 15 17.68 -1.42 -2.67
C PHE A 15 16.84 -2.20 -3.69
N ILE A 16 17.45 -2.59 -4.81
CA ILE A 16 16.77 -3.40 -5.82
C ILE A 16 16.47 -4.80 -5.27
N LEU A 17 17.42 -5.41 -4.56
CA LEU A 17 17.23 -6.72 -3.94
C LEU A 17 16.12 -6.71 -2.87
N THR A 18 16.07 -5.70 -2.00
CA THR A 18 15.01 -5.56 -0.99
C THR A 18 13.65 -5.33 -1.63
N SER A 19 13.57 -4.52 -2.69
CA SER A 19 12.32 -4.30 -3.45
C SER A 19 11.82 -5.57 -4.14
N ILE A 20 12.72 -6.37 -4.73
CA ILE A 20 12.35 -7.67 -5.32
C ILE A 20 11.89 -8.64 -4.22
N ALA A 21 12.62 -8.72 -3.10
CA ALA A 21 12.25 -9.57 -1.97
C ALA A 21 10.87 -9.19 -1.41
N GLU A 22 10.57 -7.90 -1.30
CA GLU A 22 9.28 -7.38 -0.88
C GLU A 22 8.14 -7.83 -1.81
N LEU A 23 8.33 -7.71 -3.12
CA LEU A 23 7.36 -8.21 -4.11
C LEU A 23 7.15 -9.72 -3.98
N VAL A 24 8.22 -10.49 -3.83
CA VAL A 24 8.11 -11.94 -3.64
C VAL A 24 7.34 -12.28 -2.37
N LEU A 25 7.62 -11.60 -1.26
CA LEU A 25 6.93 -11.87 0.01
C LEU A 25 5.43 -11.56 -0.06
N VAL A 26 5.04 -10.43 -0.67
CA VAL A 26 3.62 -10.08 -0.81
C VAL A 26 2.90 -11.06 -1.73
N PHE A 27 3.55 -11.50 -2.83
CA PHE A 27 2.98 -12.52 -3.71
C PHE A 27 2.83 -13.87 -3.03
N VAL A 28 3.85 -14.34 -2.30
CA VAL A 28 3.80 -15.60 -1.55
C VAL A 28 2.70 -15.56 -0.49
N LEU A 29 2.61 -14.46 0.26
CA LEU A 29 1.58 -14.31 1.29
C LEU A 29 0.18 -14.30 0.65
N SER A 30 -0.05 -13.47 -0.37
CA SER A 30 -1.37 -13.37 -1.02
C SER A 30 -1.80 -14.67 -1.70
N ALA A 31 -0.87 -15.38 -2.38
CA ALA A 31 -1.20 -16.59 -3.14
C ALA A 31 -1.31 -17.86 -2.27
N ARG A 32 -0.57 -17.93 -1.15
CA ARG A 32 -0.43 -19.17 -0.37
C ARG A 32 -0.92 -19.09 1.07
N VAL A 33 -1.48 -17.98 1.50
CA VAL A 33 -1.91 -17.81 2.91
C VAL A 33 -2.87 -18.90 3.38
N GLN A 34 -3.77 -19.38 2.51
CA GLN A 34 -4.72 -20.43 2.87
C GLN A 34 -4.04 -21.79 3.14
N THR A 35 -2.90 -22.05 2.50
CA THR A 35 -2.13 -23.30 2.66
C THR A 35 -1.02 -23.19 3.70
N LEU A 36 -0.58 -21.98 4.03
CA LEU A 36 0.46 -21.73 5.03
C LEU A 36 -0.07 -21.98 6.45
N GLN A 37 0.84 -22.37 7.35
CA GLN A 37 0.53 -22.33 8.78
C GLN A 37 0.38 -20.87 9.24
N PRO A 38 -0.54 -20.58 10.18
CA PRO A 38 -0.77 -19.21 10.67
C PRO A 38 0.50 -18.50 11.17
N SER A 39 1.35 -19.20 11.91
CA SER A 39 2.63 -18.67 12.41
C SER A 39 3.58 -18.27 11.27
N THR A 40 3.67 -19.09 10.22
CA THR A 40 4.49 -18.82 9.04
C THR A 40 3.95 -17.60 8.27
N ALA A 41 2.64 -17.51 8.08
CA ALA A 41 2.00 -16.37 7.43
C ALA A 41 2.25 -15.07 8.21
N THR A 42 2.15 -15.11 9.54
CA THR A 42 2.49 -13.97 10.41
C THR A 42 3.95 -13.57 10.25
N GLY A 43 4.88 -14.54 10.26
CA GLY A 43 6.30 -14.27 10.08
C GLY A 43 6.62 -13.61 8.73
N ILE A 44 6.01 -14.08 7.64
CA ILE A 44 6.16 -13.49 6.30
C ILE A 44 5.60 -12.06 6.27
N PHE A 45 4.45 -11.82 6.90
CA PHE A 45 3.87 -10.47 7.00
C PHE A 45 4.80 -9.48 7.71
N PHE A 46 5.36 -9.86 8.86
CA PHE A 46 6.33 -9.01 9.57
C PHE A 46 7.62 -8.78 8.77
N ALA A 47 8.15 -9.82 8.12
CA ALA A 47 9.32 -9.67 7.25
C ALA A 47 9.04 -8.69 6.11
N TYR A 48 7.87 -8.79 5.47
CA TYR A 48 7.42 -7.84 4.46
C TYR A 48 7.34 -6.41 5.03
N ALA A 49 6.69 -6.22 6.18
CA ALA A 49 6.52 -4.90 6.78
C ALA A 49 7.86 -4.24 7.13
N VAL A 50 8.84 -5.01 7.60
CA VAL A 50 10.20 -4.52 7.88
C VAL A 50 10.91 -4.10 6.60
N LEU A 51 10.89 -4.92 5.55
CA LEU A 51 11.49 -4.57 4.26
C LEU A 51 10.83 -3.35 3.62
N ASN A 52 9.50 -3.29 3.66
CA ASN A 52 8.76 -2.13 3.18
C ASN A 52 9.13 -0.86 3.95
N GLY A 53 9.24 -0.93 5.28
CA GLY A 53 9.70 0.18 6.10
C GLY A 53 11.12 0.65 5.75
N LEU A 54 12.05 -0.28 5.47
CA LEU A 54 13.40 0.05 5.03
C LEU A 54 13.39 0.75 3.65
N ASN A 55 12.62 0.24 2.69
CA ASN A 55 12.48 0.87 1.37
C ASN A 55 11.80 2.24 1.47
N LEU A 56 10.75 2.37 2.27
CA LEU A 56 10.08 3.65 2.54
C LEU A 56 10.99 4.67 3.26
N SER A 57 12.04 4.23 3.95
CA SER A 57 12.97 5.17 4.59
C SER A 57 13.63 6.12 3.58
N SER A 58 13.69 5.75 2.29
CA SER A 58 14.19 6.60 1.21
C SER A 58 13.40 7.90 1.03
N ILE A 59 12.12 7.93 1.41
CA ILE A 59 11.28 9.13 1.29
C ILE A 59 11.75 10.27 2.20
N PHE A 60 12.44 9.96 3.32
CA PHE A 60 13.02 10.97 4.21
C PHE A 60 14.17 11.76 3.56
N LEU A 61 14.75 11.23 2.47
CA LEU A 61 15.75 11.95 1.67
C LEU A 61 15.11 12.79 0.56
N ALA A 62 13.92 12.41 0.11
CA ALA A 62 13.24 13.03 -1.02
C ALA A 62 12.30 14.17 -0.59
N TYR A 63 11.73 14.10 0.60
CA TYR A 63 10.72 15.04 1.10
C TYR A 63 11.12 15.65 2.43
N ASP A 64 10.70 16.90 2.69
CA ASP A 64 10.88 17.54 3.97
C ASP A 64 10.02 16.89 5.06
N PHE A 65 10.50 16.94 6.30
CA PHE A 65 9.87 16.28 7.44
C PHE A 65 8.44 16.79 7.73
N GLY A 66 8.20 18.09 7.51
CA GLY A 66 6.87 18.67 7.67
C GLY A 66 5.85 18.10 6.70
N SER A 67 6.24 17.92 5.42
CA SER A 67 5.40 17.27 4.41
C SER A 67 5.11 15.81 4.75
N LEU A 68 6.09 15.08 5.29
CA LEU A 68 5.89 13.69 5.72
C LEU A 68 4.85 13.58 6.83
N ILE A 69 4.94 14.43 7.86
CA ILE A 69 3.96 14.45 8.97
C ILE A 69 2.58 14.82 8.44
N LEU A 70 2.49 15.87 7.61
CA LEU A 70 1.22 16.31 7.05
C LEU A 70 0.56 15.21 6.20
N ALA A 71 1.32 14.60 5.30
CA ALA A 71 0.82 13.52 4.46
C ALA A 71 0.37 12.29 5.29
N PHE A 72 1.12 11.97 6.36
CA PHE A 72 0.75 10.88 7.27
C PHE A 72 -0.57 11.17 8.00
N LEU A 73 -0.73 12.38 8.57
CA LEU A 73 -1.94 12.75 9.28
C LEU A 73 -3.16 12.80 8.35
N VAL A 74 -3.02 13.42 7.18
CA VAL A 74 -4.09 13.46 6.17
C VAL A 74 -4.43 12.04 5.70
N GLY A 75 -3.42 11.22 5.42
CA GLY A 75 -3.60 9.81 5.04
C GLY A 75 -4.32 9.00 6.12
N ALA A 76 -3.95 9.19 7.38
CA ALA A 76 -4.59 8.53 8.52
C ALA A 76 -6.09 8.92 8.65
N VAL A 77 -6.43 10.19 8.40
CA VAL A 77 -7.81 10.65 8.38
C VAL A 77 -8.60 10.01 7.24
N TYR A 78 -8.09 10.05 6.00
CA TYR A 78 -8.75 9.41 4.85
C TYR A 78 -8.94 7.92 5.05
N PHE A 79 -7.89 7.23 5.47
CA PHE A 79 -7.93 5.79 5.76
C PHE A 79 -8.96 5.49 6.86
N GLY A 80 -8.91 6.22 7.99
CA GLY A 80 -9.80 6.02 9.12
C GLY A 80 -11.27 6.23 8.75
N VAL A 81 -11.58 7.30 8.00
CA VAL A 81 -12.94 7.56 7.52
C VAL A 81 -13.45 6.44 6.63
N MET A 82 -12.63 5.96 5.69
CA MET A 82 -13.04 4.89 4.78
C MET A 82 -13.14 3.53 5.48
N ALA A 83 -12.27 3.23 6.45
CA ALA A 83 -12.36 2.03 7.28
C ALA A 83 -13.64 2.05 8.13
N VAL A 84 -13.96 3.18 8.76
CA VAL A 84 -15.23 3.33 9.51
C VAL A 84 -16.43 3.17 8.56
N TYR A 85 -16.40 3.81 7.40
CA TYR A 85 -17.46 3.65 6.41
C TYR A 85 -17.65 2.19 5.99
N GLY A 86 -16.58 1.47 5.65
CA GLY A 86 -16.63 0.05 5.29
C GLY A 86 -17.21 -0.82 6.41
N ASN A 87 -16.89 -0.50 7.68
CA ASN A 87 -17.39 -1.23 8.83
C ASN A 87 -18.88 -1.00 9.12
N VAL A 88 -19.37 0.23 8.96
CA VAL A 88 -20.75 0.60 9.36
C VAL A 88 -21.76 0.58 8.21
N THR A 89 -21.30 0.61 6.95
CA THR A 89 -22.21 0.66 5.80
C THR A 89 -23.03 -0.61 5.67
N ASN A 90 -24.33 -0.44 5.36
CA ASN A 90 -25.23 -1.53 5.01
C ASN A 90 -25.24 -1.85 3.50
N ARG A 91 -24.50 -1.07 2.70
CA ARG A 91 -24.37 -1.34 1.25
C ARG A 91 -23.40 -2.50 1.06
N ASP A 92 -23.76 -3.43 0.20
CA ASP A 92 -22.88 -4.52 -0.20
C ASP A 92 -21.77 -3.98 -1.15
N LEU A 93 -20.53 -4.02 -0.68
CA LEU A 93 -19.36 -3.60 -1.44
C LEU A 93 -18.68 -4.76 -2.19
N THR A 94 -19.15 -6.00 -2.07
CA THR A 94 -18.51 -7.18 -2.71
C THR A 94 -18.36 -7.02 -4.22
N GLY A 95 -19.33 -6.43 -4.89
CA GLY A 95 -19.27 -6.14 -6.32
C GLY A 95 -18.28 -5.04 -6.72
N TRP A 96 -17.74 -4.26 -5.76
CA TRP A 96 -16.75 -3.22 -6.02
C TRP A 96 -15.32 -3.76 -6.07
N GLY A 97 -15.02 -4.82 -5.31
CA GLY A 97 -13.69 -5.42 -5.24
C GLY A 97 -13.07 -5.70 -6.62
N PRO A 98 -13.71 -6.46 -7.52
CA PRO A 98 -13.18 -6.72 -8.86
C PRO A 98 -12.97 -5.45 -9.70
N LYS A 99 -13.84 -4.45 -9.55
CA LYS A 99 -13.74 -3.18 -10.29
C LYS A 99 -12.57 -2.34 -9.79
N LEU A 100 -12.39 -2.24 -8.48
CA LEU A 100 -11.27 -1.52 -7.87
C LEU A 100 -9.94 -2.20 -8.16
N MET A 101 -9.89 -3.55 -8.12
CA MET A 101 -8.72 -4.31 -8.54
C MET A 101 -8.39 -4.10 -10.02
N GLY A 102 -9.39 -4.09 -10.90
CA GLY A 102 -9.20 -3.75 -12.31
C GLY A 102 -8.66 -2.34 -12.50
N GLY A 103 -9.20 -1.38 -11.74
CA GLY A 103 -8.71 0.00 -11.69
C GLY A 103 -7.25 0.09 -11.20
N LEU A 104 -6.88 -0.68 -10.17
CA LEU A 104 -5.52 -0.76 -9.65
C LEU A 104 -4.54 -1.30 -10.71
N VAL A 105 -4.90 -2.38 -11.40
CA VAL A 105 -4.07 -2.94 -12.49
C VAL A 105 -3.90 -1.91 -13.60
N ALA A 106 -4.97 -1.24 -14.03
CA ALA A 106 -4.90 -0.18 -15.03
C ALA A 106 -4.00 0.96 -14.57
N LEU A 107 -4.08 1.39 -13.31
CA LEU A 107 -3.23 2.42 -12.73
C LEU A 107 -1.74 2.01 -12.77
N ILE A 108 -1.42 0.76 -12.40
CA ILE A 108 -0.04 0.24 -12.45
C ILE A 108 0.48 0.28 -13.89
N VAL A 109 -0.30 -0.21 -14.85
CA VAL A 109 0.09 -0.21 -16.27
C VAL A 109 0.30 1.23 -16.77
N CYS A 110 -0.62 2.15 -16.49
CA CYS A 110 -0.48 3.56 -16.86
C CYS A 110 0.76 4.21 -16.23
N SER A 111 1.06 3.90 -14.96
CA SER A 111 2.25 4.41 -14.27
C SER A 111 3.54 3.87 -14.89
N LEU A 112 3.59 2.58 -15.27
CA LEU A 112 4.74 1.99 -15.95
C LEU A 112 4.95 2.60 -17.34
N VAL A 113 3.88 2.74 -18.11
CA VAL A 113 3.93 3.39 -19.43
C VAL A 113 4.39 4.83 -19.28
N GLY A 114 3.83 5.59 -18.32
CA GLY A 114 4.25 6.94 -18.02
C GLY A 114 5.73 7.04 -17.63
N GLY A 115 6.21 6.14 -16.80
CA GLY A 115 7.63 6.04 -16.45
C GLY A 115 8.54 5.80 -17.65
N LEU A 116 8.14 4.92 -18.57
CA LEU A 116 8.87 4.66 -19.81
C LEU A 116 8.93 5.92 -20.70
N PHE A 117 7.80 6.61 -20.90
CA PHE A 117 7.78 7.85 -21.67
C PHE A 117 8.63 8.96 -21.05
N SER A 118 8.71 9.01 -19.71
CA SER A 118 9.58 9.94 -18.99
C SER A 118 11.07 9.72 -19.31
N LEU A 119 11.51 8.46 -19.56
CA LEU A 119 12.88 8.17 -19.99
C LEU A 119 13.22 8.74 -21.37
N PHE A 120 12.20 8.97 -22.22
CA PHE A 120 12.36 9.60 -23.53
C PHE A 120 12.22 11.13 -23.51
N GLY A 121 12.16 11.74 -22.30
CA GLY A 121 12.12 13.19 -22.14
C GLY A 121 10.72 13.82 -22.22
N PHE A 122 9.65 13.02 -22.27
CA PHE A 122 8.29 13.52 -22.21
C PHE A 122 7.91 13.86 -20.76
N GLY A 123 7.64 15.13 -20.48
CA GLY A 123 7.20 15.59 -19.15
C GLY A 123 5.80 15.09 -18.81
N PHE A 124 5.65 14.42 -17.67
CA PHE A 124 4.38 13.80 -17.22
C PHE A 124 3.69 14.57 -16.08
N GLY A 125 4.08 15.83 -15.81
CA GLY A 125 3.67 16.56 -14.59
C GLY A 125 2.17 16.53 -14.27
N ILE A 126 1.30 16.94 -15.19
CA ILE A 126 -0.16 16.94 -14.96
C ILE A 126 -0.71 15.51 -14.93
N MET A 127 -0.22 14.64 -15.82
CA MET A 127 -0.65 13.25 -15.87
C MET A 127 -0.30 12.51 -14.57
N ASP A 128 0.86 12.79 -13.99
CA ASP A 128 1.28 12.23 -12.71
C ASP A 128 0.33 12.63 -11.58
N LEU A 129 -0.08 13.90 -11.53
CA LEU A 129 -1.06 14.37 -10.56
C LEU A 129 -2.42 13.68 -10.73
N VAL A 130 -2.87 13.50 -11.96
CA VAL A 130 -4.13 12.78 -12.25
C VAL A 130 -4.03 11.32 -11.82
N LEU A 131 -2.92 10.63 -12.12
CA LEU A 131 -2.70 9.25 -11.68
C LEU A 131 -2.66 9.14 -10.15
N CYS A 132 -2.05 10.10 -9.46
CA CYS A 132 -2.07 10.17 -8.00
C CYS A 132 -3.49 10.34 -7.44
N ALA A 133 -4.28 11.24 -8.01
CA ALA A 133 -5.67 11.47 -7.59
C ALA A 133 -6.54 10.22 -7.81
N VAL A 134 -6.43 9.59 -8.98
CA VAL A 134 -7.14 8.33 -9.29
C VAL A 134 -6.69 7.21 -8.37
N GLY A 135 -5.39 7.08 -8.13
CA GLY A 135 -4.84 6.08 -7.20
C GLY A 135 -5.35 6.26 -5.77
N LEU A 136 -5.37 7.50 -5.29
CA LEU A 136 -5.94 7.84 -3.98
C LEU A 136 -7.40 7.38 -3.87
N LEU A 137 -8.24 7.67 -4.87
CA LEU A 137 -9.65 7.25 -4.89
C LEU A 137 -9.81 5.73 -4.91
N ILE A 138 -8.97 5.02 -5.68
CA ILE A 138 -8.99 3.56 -5.74
C ILE A 138 -8.64 2.97 -4.37
N PHE A 139 -7.57 3.42 -3.71
CA PHE A 139 -7.17 2.89 -2.41
C PHE A 139 -8.14 3.28 -1.28
N MET A 140 -8.77 4.44 -1.35
CA MET A 140 -9.88 4.78 -0.46
C MET A 140 -11.05 3.79 -0.62
N GLY A 141 -11.40 3.45 -1.87
CA GLY A 141 -12.43 2.45 -2.16
C GLY A 141 -12.04 1.05 -1.67
N LEU A 142 -10.78 0.64 -1.88
CA LEU A 142 -10.24 -0.63 -1.40
C LEU A 142 -10.27 -0.70 0.12
N THR A 143 -9.89 0.36 0.84
CA THR A 143 -9.95 0.40 2.32
C THR A 143 -11.37 0.12 2.83
N ALA A 144 -12.40 0.73 2.22
CA ALA A 144 -13.78 0.46 2.61
C ALA A 144 -14.20 -0.99 2.30
N TYR A 145 -13.84 -1.48 1.11
CA TYR A 145 -14.10 -2.85 0.68
C TYR A 145 -13.41 -3.86 1.58
N ASP A 146 -12.11 -3.71 1.83
CA ASP A 146 -11.31 -4.65 2.63
C ASP A 146 -11.74 -4.68 4.09
N THR A 147 -12.13 -3.53 4.65
CA THR A 147 -12.72 -3.46 5.99
C THR A 147 -14.05 -4.22 6.06
N GLN A 148 -14.92 -4.08 5.05
CA GLN A 148 -16.17 -4.83 5.00
C GLN A 148 -15.92 -6.34 4.82
N MET A 149 -14.95 -6.72 3.97
CA MET A 149 -14.57 -8.12 3.77
C MET A 149 -14.01 -8.77 5.03
N LEU A 150 -13.23 -8.03 5.81
CA LEU A 150 -12.70 -8.51 7.09
C LEU A 150 -13.84 -8.84 8.08
N LYS A 151 -14.85 -7.96 8.15
CA LYS A 151 -16.06 -8.19 8.95
C LYS A 151 -16.84 -9.41 8.46
N TYR A 152 -16.96 -9.59 7.16
CA TYR A 152 -17.61 -10.75 6.55
C TYR A 152 -16.86 -12.05 6.91
N TYR A 153 -15.53 -12.08 6.78
CA TYR A 153 -14.71 -13.25 7.14
C TYR A 153 -14.82 -13.59 8.62
N TYR A 154 -14.87 -12.59 9.50
CA TYR A 154 -15.10 -12.82 10.93
C TYR A 154 -16.43 -13.53 11.19
N SER A 155 -17.49 -13.10 10.53
CA SER A 155 -18.82 -13.71 10.67
C SER A 155 -18.89 -15.11 10.07
N TYR A 156 -18.19 -15.35 8.95
CA TYR A 156 -18.21 -16.61 8.22
C TYR A 156 -17.35 -17.69 8.87
N PHE A 157 -16.16 -17.33 9.32
CA PHE A 157 -15.17 -18.26 9.91
C PHE A 157 -15.16 -18.25 11.45
N GLY A 158 -16.12 -17.61 12.10
CA GLY A 158 -16.15 -17.44 13.55
C GLY A 158 -16.09 -18.73 14.39
N GLY A 159 -16.39 -19.89 13.78
CA GLY A 159 -16.23 -21.22 14.38
C GLY A 159 -14.89 -21.91 14.10
N ASP A 160 -14.05 -21.39 13.22
CA ASP A 160 -12.74 -21.95 12.84
C ASP A 160 -11.62 -20.95 13.16
N ALA A 161 -10.97 -21.16 14.31
CA ALA A 161 -9.91 -20.28 14.77
C ALA A 161 -8.70 -20.21 13.81
N ALA A 162 -8.37 -21.29 13.09
CA ALA A 162 -7.26 -21.31 12.15
C ALA A 162 -7.58 -20.48 10.88
N MET A 163 -8.78 -20.64 10.32
CA MET A 163 -9.23 -19.87 9.17
C MET A 163 -9.43 -18.39 9.52
N LEU A 164 -9.97 -18.10 10.71
CA LEU A 164 -10.12 -16.73 11.19
C LEU A 164 -8.76 -16.04 11.33
N HIS A 165 -7.76 -16.73 11.89
CA HIS A 165 -6.41 -16.19 12.04
C HIS A 165 -5.78 -15.87 10.65
N LYS A 166 -5.89 -16.79 9.69
CA LYS A 166 -5.38 -16.58 8.31
C LYS A 166 -6.08 -15.41 7.62
N SER A 167 -7.41 -15.32 7.73
CA SER A 167 -8.17 -14.21 7.16
C SER A 167 -7.81 -12.87 7.79
N SER A 168 -7.51 -12.85 9.11
CA SER A 168 -7.04 -11.65 9.80
C SER A 168 -5.67 -11.18 9.30
N ILE A 169 -4.75 -12.11 8.99
CA ILE A 169 -3.43 -11.77 8.43
C ILE A 169 -3.59 -11.14 7.04
N ILE A 170 -4.42 -11.71 6.16
CA ILE A 170 -4.69 -11.12 4.84
C ILE A 170 -5.34 -9.75 4.98
N GLY A 171 -6.36 -9.63 5.83
CA GLY A 171 -7.02 -8.37 6.06
C GLY A 171 -6.06 -7.30 6.60
N ALA A 172 -5.17 -7.66 7.53
CA ALA A 172 -4.14 -6.76 8.02
C ALA A 172 -3.15 -6.35 6.91
N LEU A 173 -2.74 -7.28 6.04
CA LEU A 173 -1.88 -6.99 4.89
C LEU A 173 -2.57 -6.01 3.92
N ASN A 174 -3.82 -6.28 3.54
CA ASN A 174 -4.55 -5.42 2.60
C ASN A 174 -4.70 -4.01 3.17
N LEU A 175 -5.18 -3.88 4.40
CA LEU A 175 -5.35 -2.57 5.05
C LEU A 175 -4.01 -1.84 5.23
N TYR A 176 -2.92 -2.57 5.52
CA TYR A 176 -1.59 -1.98 5.57
C TYR A 176 -1.17 -1.43 4.19
N LEU A 177 -1.37 -2.21 3.12
CA LEU A 177 -1.06 -1.78 1.76
C LEU A 177 -1.89 -0.56 1.35
N ASP A 178 -3.19 -0.56 1.67
CA ASP A 178 -4.08 0.58 1.39
C ASP A 178 -3.58 1.85 2.08
N PHE A 179 -3.26 1.76 3.38
CA PHE A 179 -2.77 2.91 4.15
C PHE A 179 -1.46 3.47 3.57
N ILE A 180 -0.49 2.60 3.30
CA ILE A 180 0.80 3.02 2.74
C ILE A 180 0.61 3.70 1.37
N ASN A 181 -0.24 3.15 0.50
CA ASN A 181 -0.49 3.74 -0.80
C ASN A 181 -1.24 5.08 -0.70
N ILE A 182 -2.27 5.20 0.16
CA ILE A 182 -2.93 6.47 0.45
C ILE A 182 -1.92 7.52 0.91
N PHE A 183 -1.07 7.17 1.87
CA PHE A 183 -0.01 8.05 2.36
C PHE A 183 0.94 8.49 1.25
N LEU A 184 1.42 7.56 0.42
CA LEU A 184 2.36 7.86 -0.66
C LEU A 184 1.73 8.75 -1.75
N TYR A 185 0.46 8.53 -2.12
CA TYR A 185 -0.22 9.40 -3.08
C TYR A 185 -0.43 10.81 -2.54
N ILE A 186 -0.82 10.94 -1.26
CA ILE A 186 -0.95 12.25 -0.62
C ILE A 186 0.40 12.95 -0.54
N LEU A 187 1.46 12.24 -0.13
CA LEU A 187 2.81 12.78 -0.07
C LEU A 187 3.28 13.26 -1.44
N ARG A 188 3.01 12.50 -2.50
CA ARG A 188 3.37 12.86 -3.87
C ARG A 188 2.61 14.07 -4.40
N MET A 189 1.36 14.27 -3.96
CA MET A 189 0.52 15.40 -4.35
C MET A 189 0.83 16.69 -3.58
N LEU A 190 1.11 16.58 -2.29
CA LEU A 190 1.21 17.72 -1.37
C LEU A 190 2.64 17.97 -0.86
N GLY A 191 3.52 16.97 -0.96
CA GLY A 191 4.85 17.01 -0.39
C GLY A 191 5.78 17.97 -1.13
N ARG A 192 6.48 18.82 -0.38
CA ARG A 192 7.60 19.59 -0.90
C ARG A 192 8.85 18.70 -0.93
N ARG A 193 9.60 18.78 -2.03
CA ARG A 193 10.89 18.10 -2.11
C ARG A 193 11.93 18.82 -1.24
N SER A 194 12.82 18.04 -0.64
CA SER A 194 13.87 18.56 0.25
C SER A 194 14.87 19.50 -0.43
N ASN A 195 14.85 19.62 -1.75
CA ASN A 195 15.76 20.47 -2.54
C ASN A 195 15.07 21.74 -3.09
N ASP A 196 13.83 22.00 -2.76
CA ASP A 196 13.11 23.24 -3.06
C ASP A 196 13.12 24.14 -1.82
#